data_5e442e956e1ae5976ae6ba26091b3be1
#
_entry.id   5e442e956e1ae5976ae6ba26091b3be1
#
_cell.length_a   1.000
_cell.length_b   1.000
_cell.length_c   1.000
_cell.angle_alpha   90.00
_cell.angle_beta   90.00
_cell.angle_gamma   90.00
#
_symmetry.space_group_name_H-M   'P 1'
#
loop_
_entity.id
_entity.type
_entity.pdbx_description
1 polymer ?
#
loop_
_entity_poly.entity_id
_entity_poly.type
_entity_poly.pdbx_seq_one_letter_code
_entity_poly.pdbx_strand_id
1 'polypeptide(L)'
;MRVVREARDADDGFRSSLLPGLRSSADAERLAEEIAFASARLLALGAAPPAVYGEIRARAEEDLEEATWMCFLTAYLSPLDREDSFFFIRQALVATGDLGWRTGSLPDLDGALLGPRTSHDPARGAETLLAYRNWVERSGGTQAEAFAGDPAWSAPRRFQRLFERLALPGFGRMGRYDLLVTLGRLGLYELRADSLHLAGARGPSGEDLTTLAAKRAFAIGDELILERRALALADAVAVPVEALDLALANWGKGRRASLGFRADISDRHALERTRAALELLADEESSDSAA
;
A
#
# COMPACT_ATOMS: atom_id res chain seq x y z
N MET A 1 -2.42 -21.14 19.44
CA MET A 1 -2.73 -20.20 18.32
C MET A 1 -4.19 -20.46 17.92
N ARG A 2 -5.10 -19.54 18.26
CA ARG A 2 -6.54 -19.68 17.96
C ARG A 2 -6.75 -19.02 16.60
N VAL A 3 -6.93 -19.81 15.54
CA VAL A 3 -7.34 -19.29 14.23
C VAL A 3 -8.77 -18.80 14.39
N VAL A 4 -8.95 -17.50 14.55
CA VAL A 4 -10.26 -16.85 14.45
C VAL A 4 -10.61 -16.91 12.96
N ARG A 5 -11.47 -17.84 12.58
CA ARG A 5 -12.16 -17.78 11.29
C ARG A 5 -13.14 -16.61 11.39
N GLU A 6 -12.81 -15.47 10.80
CA GLU A 6 -13.80 -14.45 10.53
C GLU A 6 -14.93 -15.09 9.73
N ALA A 7 -16.16 -14.86 10.18
CA ALA A 7 -17.35 -15.36 9.50
C ALA A 7 -17.34 -14.76 8.07
N ARG A 8 -17.24 -15.62 7.06
CA ARG A 8 -17.49 -15.23 5.67
C ARG A 8 -18.96 -14.88 5.57
N ASP A 9 -19.27 -13.82 4.80
CA ASP A 9 -20.66 -13.59 4.41
C ASP A 9 -21.21 -14.84 3.71
N ALA A 10 -22.51 -15.11 3.91
CA ALA A 10 -23.14 -16.30 3.38
C ALA A 10 -23.02 -16.35 1.86
N ASP A 11 -22.81 -17.54 1.27
CA ASP A 11 -22.87 -17.74 -0.18
C ASP A 11 -24.30 -17.43 -0.65
N ASP A 12 -24.47 -16.32 -1.35
CA ASP A 12 -25.74 -15.84 -1.90
C ASP A 12 -25.90 -16.14 -3.40
N GLY A 13 -24.98 -16.95 -3.94
CA GLY A 13 -24.95 -17.31 -5.34
C GLY A 13 -24.12 -16.37 -6.22
N PHE A 14 -23.52 -15.32 -5.67
CA PHE A 14 -22.66 -14.42 -6.42
C PHE A 14 -21.52 -15.17 -7.12
N ARG A 15 -21.28 -14.84 -8.40
CA ARG A 15 -20.20 -15.39 -9.21
C ARG A 15 -19.61 -14.32 -10.10
N SER A 16 -18.28 -14.24 -10.15
CA SER A 16 -17.56 -13.33 -11.05
C SER A 16 -16.36 -14.04 -11.67
N SER A 17 -16.17 -13.87 -12.95
CA SER A 17 -14.98 -14.37 -13.66
C SER A 17 -13.71 -13.62 -13.26
N LEU A 18 -13.82 -12.36 -12.84
CA LEU A 18 -12.71 -11.55 -12.33
C LEU A 18 -12.28 -11.99 -10.93
N LEU A 19 -13.25 -12.41 -10.09
CA LEU A 19 -13.05 -12.74 -8.69
C LEU A 19 -13.65 -14.12 -8.35
N PRO A 20 -13.11 -15.21 -8.93
CA PRO A 20 -13.71 -16.55 -8.81
C PRO A 20 -13.70 -17.10 -7.37
N GLY A 21 -12.97 -16.48 -6.46
CA GLY A 21 -12.95 -16.86 -5.04
C GLY A 21 -14.06 -16.24 -4.20
N LEU A 22 -14.77 -15.22 -4.71
CA LEU A 22 -15.88 -14.60 -4.02
C LEU A 22 -17.18 -15.36 -4.27
N ARG A 23 -17.99 -15.50 -3.24
CA ARG A 23 -19.26 -16.23 -3.25
C ARG A 23 -20.43 -15.42 -2.69
N SER A 24 -20.16 -14.20 -2.25
CA SER A 24 -21.11 -13.28 -1.64
C SER A 24 -21.03 -11.93 -2.34
N SER A 25 -22.18 -11.39 -2.73
CA SER A 25 -22.30 -10.03 -3.28
C SER A 25 -21.83 -8.97 -2.28
N ALA A 26 -22.09 -9.16 -0.98
CA ALA A 26 -21.62 -8.28 0.08
C ALA A 26 -20.09 -8.26 0.20
N ASP A 27 -19.41 -9.42 0.03
CA ASP A 27 -17.95 -9.50 -0.01
C ASP A 27 -17.37 -8.77 -1.25
N ALA A 28 -18.05 -8.89 -2.39
CA ALA A 28 -17.65 -8.21 -3.62
C ALA A 28 -17.88 -6.69 -3.52
N GLU A 29 -18.99 -6.25 -2.92
CA GLU A 29 -19.28 -4.83 -2.67
C GLU A 29 -18.23 -4.21 -1.75
N ARG A 30 -17.86 -4.88 -0.65
CA ARG A 30 -16.77 -4.42 0.24
C ARG A 30 -15.44 -4.27 -0.50
N LEU A 31 -15.12 -5.21 -1.40
CA LEU A 31 -13.91 -5.06 -2.21
C LEU A 31 -14.00 -3.88 -3.18
N ALA A 32 -15.17 -3.62 -3.78
CA ALA A 32 -15.39 -2.48 -4.65
C ALA A 32 -15.21 -1.15 -3.88
N GLU A 33 -15.72 -1.06 -2.65
CA GLU A 33 -15.52 0.10 -1.77
C GLU A 33 -14.04 0.32 -1.42
N GLU A 34 -13.28 -0.76 -1.14
CA GLU A 34 -11.86 -0.65 -0.84
C GLU A 34 -11.04 -0.26 -2.08
N ILE A 35 -11.41 -0.71 -3.27
CA ILE A 35 -10.80 -0.26 -4.53
C ILE A 35 -11.06 1.24 -4.74
N ALA A 36 -12.28 1.71 -4.52
CA ALA A 36 -12.64 3.11 -4.64
C ALA A 36 -11.91 3.99 -3.61
N PHE A 37 -11.77 3.53 -2.37
CA PHE A 37 -10.99 4.20 -1.34
C PHE A 37 -9.51 4.29 -1.74
N ALA A 38 -8.90 3.18 -2.15
CA ALA A 38 -7.49 3.14 -2.54
C ALA A 38 -7.21 4.00 -3.78
N SER A 39 -8.12 4.02 -4.77
CA SER A 39 -8.06 4.91 -5.94
C SER A 39 -8.10 6.38 -5.51
N ALA A 40 -9.06 6.78 -4.66
CA ALA A 40 -9.18 8.14 -4.14
C ALA A 40 -7.90 8.57 -3.40
N ARG A 41 -7.31 7.68 -2.60
CA ARG A 41 -6.02 7.92 -1.92
C ARG A 41 -4.91 8.24 -2.92
N LEU A 42 -4.77 7.44 -3.98
CA LEU A 42 -3.74 7.66 -5.00
C LEU A 42 -3.92 8.98 -5.74
N LEU A 43 -5.17 9.36 -6.06
CA LEU A 43 -5.52 10.64 -6.67
C LEU A 43 -5.15 11.80 -5.74
N ALA A 44 -5.49 11.71 -4.46
CA ALA A 44 -5.18 12.73 -3.47
C ALA A 44 -3.67 12.90 -3.25
N LEU A 45 -2.89 11.79 -3.17
CA LEU A 45 -1.43 11.86 -3.12
C LEU A 45 -0.84 12.61 -4.32
N GLY A 46 -1.39 12.39 -5.52
CA GLY A 46 -0.92 13.06 -6.73
C GLY A 46 -1.32 14.53 -6.84
N ALA A 47 -2.55 14.88 -6.46
CA ALA A 47 -3.12 16.22 -6.66
C ALA A 47 -2.93 17.14 -5.45
N ALA A 48 -3.42 16.74 -4.28
CA ALA A 48 -3.43 17.52 -3.05
C ALA A 48 -3.18 16.62 -1.83
N PRO A 49 -1.92 16.22 -1.60
CA PRO A 49 -1.59 15.31 -0.51
C PRO A 49 -1.89 15.94 0.86
N PRO A 50 -2.59 15.22 1.75
CA PRO A 50 -2.96 15.75 3.05
C PRO A 50 -1.83 15.61 4.08
N ALA A 51 -1.87 16.44 5.13
CA ALA A 51 -1.04 16.36 6.34
C ALA A 51 0.46 16.14 6.02
N VAL A 52 1.11 15.17 6.65
CA VAL A 52 2.54 14.87 6.47
C VAL A 52 2.91 14.60 5.00
N TYR A 53 2.03 14.05 4.19
CA TYR A 53 2.30 13.88 2.75
C TYR A 53 2.44 15.22 2.01
N GLY A 54 1.67 16.23 2.40
CA GLY A 54 1.83 17.61 1.91
C GLY A 54 3.15 18.24 2.37
N GLU A 55 3.52 18.03 3.63
CA GLU A 55 4.79 18.46 4.20
C GLU A 55 5.98 17.82 3.45
N ILE A 56 5.91 16.51 3.16
CA ILE A 56 6.92 15.79 2.37
C ILE A 56 7.08 16.41 0.98
N ARG A 57 5.97 16.68 0.27
CA ARG A 57 6.03 17.27 -1.08
C ARG A 57 6.67 18.66 -1.04
N ALA A 58 6.26 19.50 -0.10
CA ALA A 58 6.84 20.82 0.04
C ALA A 58 8.34 20.75 0.40
N ARG A 59 8.71 19.84 1.30
CA ARG A 59 10.12 19.64 1.68
C ARG A 59 10.97 19.16 0.51
N ALA A 60 10.44 18.37 -0.42
CA ALA A 60 11.18 17.85 -1.57
C ALA A 60 11.71 18.93 -2.50
N GLU A 61 11.07 20.12 -2.55
CA GLU A 61 11.54 21.27 -3.33
C GLU A 61 12.80 21.90 -2.73
N GLU A 62 12.99 21.78 -1.41
CA GLU A 62 14.12 22.36 -0.66
C GLU A 62 15.19 21.32 -0.36
N ASP A 63 14.78 20.14 0.08
CA ASP A 63 15.65 19.05 0.53
C ASP A 63 15.01 17.68 0.19
N LEU A 64 15.41 17.12 -0.97
CA LEU A 64 14.93 15.82 -1.42
C LEU A 64 15.36 14.67 -0.49
N GLU A 65 16.52 14.81 0.17
CA GLU A 65 17.04 13.81 1.11
C GLU A 65 16.14 13.71 2.34
N GLU A 66 15.80 14.85 2.94
CA GLU A 66 14.88 14.89 4.08
C GLU A 66 13.49 14.39 3.69
N ALA A 67 12.95 14.83 2.56
CA ALA A 67 11.64 14.37 2.07
C ALA A 67 11.61 12.85 1.83
N THR A 68 12.69 12.28 1.30
CA THR A 68 12.80 10.83 1.08
C THR A 68 12.84 10.07 2.40
N TRP A 69 13.58 10.58 3.38
CA TRP A 69 13.61 10.03 4.74
C TRP A 69 12.24 10.06 5.42
N MET A 70 11.52 11.19 5.30
CA MET A 70 10.15 11.32 5.81
C MET A 70 9.22 10.27 5.17
N CYS A 71 9.32 10.05 3.85
CA CYS A 71 8.58 8.99 3.17
C CYS A 71 8.92 7.60 3.71
N PHE A 72 10.22 7.30 3.90
CA PHE A 72 10.66 6.01 4.42
C PHE A 72 10.09 5.75 5.82
N LEU A 73 10.22 6.71 6.75
CA LEU A 73 9.65 6.55 8.09
C LEU A 73 8.13 6.42 8.07
N THR A 74 7.44 7.16 7.19
CA THR A 74 5.99 7.06 7.03
C THR A 74 5.56 5.67 6.57
N ALA A 75 6.25 5.08 5.60
CA ALA A 75 5.96 3.72 5.13
C ALA A 75 6.38 2.65 6.15
N TYR A 76 7.50 2.86 6.85
CA TYR A 76 8.05 1.91 7.82
C TYR A 76 7.19 1.79 9.07
N LEU A 77 6.77 2.92 9.65
CA LEU A 77 5.97 2.96 10.88
C LEU A 77 4.47 2.83 10.61
N SER A 78 4.02 3.23 9.43
CA SER A 78 2.63 3.36 8.98
C SER A 78 1.81 4.35 9.83
N PRO A 79 1.04 5.26 9.21
CA PRO A 79 0.13 6.13 9.93
C PRO A 79 -0.91 5.35 10.73
N LEU A 80 -1.27 5.88 11.89
CA LEU A 80 -2.27 5.28 12.78
C LEU A 80 -3.70 5.52 12.27
N ASP A 81 -4.62 4.60 12.59
CA ASP A 81 -6.06 4.78 12.35
C ASP A 81 -6.70 5.54 13.54
N ARG A 82 -6.32 6.81 13.73
CA ARG A 82 -6.83 7.70 14.79
C ARG A 82 -6.73 9.16 14.36
N GLU A 83 -7.23 10.08 15.19
CA GLU A 83 -7.28 11.51 14.89
C GLU A 83 -5.92 12.11 14.53
N ASP A 84 -4.87 11.90 15.34
CA ASP A 84 -3.49 12.22 14.97
C ASP A 84 -2.77 10.98 14.41
N SER A 85 -3.00 10.73 13.13
CA SER A 85 -2.45 9.56 12.43
C SER A 85 -0.93 9.57 12.35
N PHE A 86 -0.27 10.73 12.43
CA PHE A 86 1.16 10.88 12.19
C PHE A 86 1.97 11.21 13.46
N PHE A 87 1.36 11.13 14.62
CA PHE A 87 1.98 11.54 15.89
C PHE A 87 3.38 10.92 16.09
N PHE A 88 3.49 9.58 16.03
CA PHE A 88 4.78 8.91 16.24
C PHE A 88 5.77 9.10 15.10
N ILE A 89 5.27 9.27 13.88
CA ILE A 89 6.13 9.58 12.73
C ILE A 89 6.79 10.95 12.93
N ARG A 90 6.02 11.97 13.37
CA ARG A 90 6.58 13.30 13.71
C ARG A 90 7.55 13.22 14.86
N GLN A 91 7.27 12.44 15.90
CA GLN A 91 8.22 12.23 17.00
C GLN A 91 9.53 11.62 16.53
N ALA A 92 9.46 10.58 15.67
CA ALA A 92 10.64 9.94 15.10
C ALA A 92 11.44 10.91 14.22
N LEU A 93 10.78 11.75 13.43
CA LEU A 93 11.43 12.79 12.63
C LEU A 93 12.16 13.82 13.48
N VAL A 94 11.51 14.34 14.53
CA VAL A 94 12.13 15.29 15.46
C VAL A 94 13.35 14.68 16.17
N ALA A 95 13.27 13.41 16.56
CA ALA A 95 14.36 12.72 17.24
C ALA A 95 15.58 12.50 16.33
N THR A 96 15.42 12.44 15.02
CA THR A 96 16.53 12.27 14.08
C THR A 96 17.26 13.58 13.73
N GLY A 97 16.61 14.75 13.91
CA GLY A 97 17.18 16.05 13.53
C GLY A 97 17.46 16.18 12.02
N ASP A 98 18.02 17.33 11.62
CA ASP A 98 18.20 17.70 10.20
C ASP A 98 19.14 16.79 9.38
N LEU A 99 19.92 15.91 10.00
CA LEU A 99 20.82 14.97 9.35
C LEU A 99 20.58 13.50 9.77
N GLY A 100 19.42 13.23 10.36
CA GLY A 100 19.12 12.02 11.11
C GLY A 100 19.32 10.70 10.35
N TRP A 101 19.03 10.66 9.05
CA TRP A 101 19.20 9.43 8.29
C TRP A 101 20.68 9.13 7.99
N ARG A 102 21.53 10.16 7.86
CA ARG A 102 22.94 10.02 7.42
C ARG A 102 23.92 9.84 8.59
N THR A 103 23.91 10.72 9.56
CA THR A 103 24.95 10.78 10.61
C THR A 103 24.40 10.84 12.03
N GLY A 104 23.11 11.15 12.18
CA GLY A 104 22.46 11.29 13.49
C GLY A 104 22.24 9.94 14.19
N SER A 105 21.84 10.03 15.45
CA SER A 105 21.30 8.88 16.17
C SER A 105 20.03 8.41 15.46
N LEU A 106 19.88 7.11 15.27
CA LEU A 106 18.62 6.56 14.80
C LEU A 106 17.53 6.81 15.85
N PRO A 107 16.27 7.02 15.44
CA PRO A 107 15.21 7.22 16.40
C PRO A 107 15.06 6.00 17.28
N ASP A 108 14.87 6.22 18.58
CA ASP A 108 14.41 5.18 19.49
C ASP A 108 12.92 4.95 19.20
N LEU A 109 12.59 3.73 18.84
CA LEU A 109 11.23 3.32 18.51
C LEU A 109 10.61 2.43 19.60
N ASP A 110 11.25 2.30 20.75
CA ASP A 110 10.71 1.55 21.89
C ASP A 110 9.39 2.19 22.35
N GLY A 111 8.36 1.36 22.46
CA GLY A 111 7.01 1.83 22.82
C GLY A 111 6.28 2.63 21.75
N ALA A 112 6.82 2.73 20.53
CA ALA A 112 6.14 3.40 19.42
C ALA A 112 4.79 2.75 19.12
N LEU A 113 3.74 3.56 19.00
CA LEU A 113 2.48 3.11 18.45
C LEU A 113 2.61 2.98 16.94
N LEU A 114 2.26 1.79 16.44
CA LEU A 114 2.47 1.41 15.06
C LEU A 114 1.14 1.36 14.30
N GLY A 115 1.16 1.85 13.09
CA GLY A 115 0.00 1.78 12.20
C GLY A 115 -0.27 0.37 11.67
N PRO A 116 -1.43 0.18 11.02
CA PRO A 116 -1.92 -1.16 10.65
C PRO A 116 -1.09 -1.85 9.56
N ARG A 117 -0.24 -1.11 8.84
CA ARG A 117 0.62 -1.63 7.77
C ARG A 117 2.12 -1.48 8.10
N THR A 118 2.44 -1.29 9.37
CA THR A 118 3.83 -1.14 9.80
C THR A 118 4.70 -2.32 9.36
N SER A 119 5.93 -2.00 9.00
CA SER A 119 7.02 -2.97 8.82
C SER A 119 7.95 -3.02 10.04
N HIS A 120 7.74 -2.17 11.03
CA HIS A 120 8.54 -2.18 12.25
C HIS A 120 8.22 -3.40 13.11
N ASP A 121 9.26 -4.11 13.49
CA ASP A 121 9.22 -5.21 14.46
C ASP A 121 10.03 -4.76 15.70
N PRO A 122 9.37 -4.52 16.86
CA PRO A 122 10.07 -4.11 18.08
C PRO A 122 11.18 -5.06 18.50
N ALA A 123 11.06 -6.35 18.20
CA ALA A 123 12.09 -7.34 18.51
C ALA A 123 13.40 -7.12 17.72
N ARG A 124 13.36 -6.39 16.62
CA ARG A 124 14.52 -6.03 15.79
C ARG A 124 15.14 -4.68 16.16
N GLY A 125 14.47 -3.88 16.96
CA GLY A 125 14.93 -2.53 17.32
C GLY A 125 15.29 -1.71 16.08
N ALA A 126 16.52 -1.18 16.02
CA ALA A 126 17.00 -0.33 14.94
C ALA A 126 17.56 -1.09 13.72
N GLU A 127 17.52 -2.42 13.67
CA GLU A 127 18.16 -3.23 12.61
C GLU A 127 17.73 -2.80 11.20
N THR A 128 16.43 -2.58 10.98
CA THR A 128 15.91 -2.18 9.67
C THR A 128 16.37 -0.77 9.28
N LEU A 129 16.42 0.17 10.22
CA LEU A 129 16.91 1.53 9.98
C LEU A 129 18.39 1.54 9.63
N LEU A 130 19.20 0.73 10.31
CA LEU A 130 20.63 0.52 10.00
C LEU A 130 20.79 -0.11 8.61
N ALA A 131 19.98 -1.12 8.28
CA ALA A 131 20.03 -1.77 6.99
C ALA A 131 19.65 -0.78 5.86
N TYR A 132 18.68 0.11 6.07
CA TYR A 132 18.33 1.16 5.12
C TYR A 132 19.48 2.15 4.91
N ARG A 133 20.10 2.65 5.98
CA ARG A 133 21.27 3.53 5.91
C ARG A 133 22.41 2.88 5.12
N ASN A 134 22.76 1.64 5.45
CA ASN A 134 23.80 0.89 4.74
C ASN A 134 23.46 0.62 3.27
N TRP A 135 22.16 0.46 2.95
CA TRP A 135 21.72 0.30 1.57
C TRP A 135 21.91 1.60 0.78
N VAL A 136 21.57 2.75 1.34
CA VAL A 136 21.79 4.06 0.71
C VAL A 136 23.28 4.30 0.48
N GLU A 137 24.14 4.09 1.49
CA GLU A 137 25.59 4.25 1.38
C GLU A 137 26.18 3.41 0.23
N ARG A 138 25.74 2.15 0.08
CA ARG A 138 26.20 1.28 -1.00
C ARG A 138 25.61 1.62 -2.37
N SER A 139 24.54 2.40 -2.41
CA SER A 139 23.80 2.74 -3.64
C SER A 139 24.14 4.14 -4.19
N GLY A 140 25.25 4.74 -3.76
CA GLY A 140 25.71 6.06 -4.24
C GLY A 140 25.99 7.05 -3.12
N GLY A 141 25.59 6.74 -1.87
CA GLY A 141 25.85 7.57 -0.69
C GLY A 141 24.76 8.61 -0.41
N THR A 142 23.80 8.78 -1.31
CA THR A 142 22.63 9.65 -1.11
C THR A 142 21.34 8.88 -1.42
N GLN A 143 20.23 9.27 -0.78
CA GLN A 143 18.92 8.71 -1.11
C GLN A 143 18.50 9.07 -2.53
N ALA A 144 18.79 10.30 -2.95
CA ALA A 144 18.52 10.76 -4.31
C ALA A 144 19.16 9.84 -5.37
N GLU A 145 20.43 9.49 -5.22
CA GLU A 145 21.14 8.57 -6.14
C GLU A 145 20.60 7.15 -6.03
N ALA A 146 20.34 6.68 -4.81
CA ALA A 146 19.83 5.33 -4.56
C ALA A 146 18.45 5.10 -5.22
N PHE A 147 17.54 6.10 -5.18
CA PHE A 147 16.20 6.01 -5.75
C PHE A 147 16.12 6.46 -7.21
N ALA A 148 16.99 7.34 -7.70
CA ALA A 148 17.03 7.72 -9.10
C ALA A 148 17.35 6.52 -10.00
N GLY A 149 18.31 5.70 -9.59
CA GLY A 149 18.75 4.53 -10.35
C GLY A 149 19.34 4.91 -11.72
N ASP A 150 19.26 4.00 -12.68
CA ASP A 150 19.74 4.24 -14.05
C ASP A 150 18.77 5.19 -14.80
N PRO A 151 19.27 6.30 -15.39
CA PRO A 151 18.44 7.22 -16.17
C PRO A 151 17.71 6.57 -17.36
N ALA A 152 18.24 5.47 -17.91
CA ALA A 152 17.62 4.74 -19.01
C ALA A 152 16.41 3.88 -18.58
N TRP A 153 16.16 3.73 -17.30
CA TRP A 153 15.01 2.96 -16.85
C TRP A 153 13.70 3.73 -17.00
N SER A 154 12.70 3.05 -17.55
CA SER A 154 11.31 3.53 -17.47
C SER A 154 10.81 3.53 -16.01
N ALA A 155 9.78 4.31 -15.71
CA ALA A 155 9.19 4.38 -14.37
C ALA A 155 8.79 3.00 -13.80
N PRO A 156 8.17 2.06 -14.56
CA PRO A 156 7.89 0.72 -14.08
C PRO A 156 9.17 -0.09 -13.80
N ARG A 157 10.14 -0.04 -14.69
CA ARG A 157 11.41 -0.76 -14.49
C ARG A 157 12.16 -0.24 -13.27
N ARG A 158 12.15 1.07 -13.05
CA ARG A 158 12.76 1.68 -11.86
C ARG A 158 12.06 1.21 -10.59
N PHE A 159 10.73 1.19 -10.59
CA PHE A 159 9.95 0.67 -9.48
C PHE A 159 10.33 -0.78 -9.17
N GLN A 160 10.32 -1.67 -10.16
CA GLN A 160 10.70 -3.07 -10.00
C GLN A 160 12.10 -3.23 -9.41
N ARG A 161 13.11 -2.52 -9.97
CA ARG A 161 14.49 -2.63 -9.51
C ARG A 161 14.68 -2.14 -8.08
N LEU A 162 14.02 -1.06 -7.71
CA LEU A 162 14.05 -0.54 -6.35
C LEU A 162 13.33 -1.48 -5.38
N PHE A 163 12.18 -2.03 -5.79
CA PHE A 163 11.47 -3.00 -4.99
C PHE A 163 12.34 -4.24 -4.65
N GLU A 164 13.10 -4.74 -5.61
CA GLU A 164 14.06 -5.83 -5.41
C GLU A 164 15.21 -5.42 -4.47
N ARG A 165 15.80 -4.24 -4.67
CA ARG A 165 16.94 -3.74 -3.90
C ARG A 165 16.62 -3.37 -2.45
N LEU A 166 15.38 -2.95 -2.19
CA LEU A 166 14.87 -2.62 -0.86
C LEU A 166 14.46 -3.86 -0.04
N ALA A 167 14.82 -5.07 -0.45
CA ALA A 167 14.61 -6.28 0.32
C ALA A 167 15.53 -6.32 1.56
N LEU A 168 15.31 -5.36 2.47
CA LEU A 168 16.08 -5.18 3.70
C LEU A 168 15.53 -6.06 4.83
N PRO A 169 16.37 -6.47 5.81
CA PRO A 169 15.90 -7.14 7.02
C PRO A 169 14.77 -6.33 7.69
N GLY A 170 13.64 -6.97 7.97
CA GLY A 170 12.50 -6.33 8.61
C GLY A 170 11.66 -5.40 7.72
N PHE A 171 12.08 -5.09 6.49
CA PHE A 171 11.31 -4.27 5.55
C PHE A 171 10.60 -5.15 4.52
N GLY A 172 9.41 -5.61 4.86
CA GLY A 172 8.62 -6.56 4.08
C GLY A 172 8.07 -5.98 2.77
N ARG A 173 7.41 -6.84 1.96
CA ARG A 173 6.82 -6.47 0.66
C ARG A 173 5.89 -5.24 0.79
N MET A 174 5.00 -5.26 1.76
CA MET A 174 3.99 -4.23 1.99
C MET A 174 4.60 -2.84 2.22
N GLY A 175 5.59 -2.75 3.13
CA GLY A 175 6.27 -1.47 3.40
C GLY A 175 7.08 -0.96 2.21
N ARG A 176 7.77 -1.86 1.48
CA ARG A 176 8.49 -1.49 0.24
C ARG A 176 7.54 -0.94 -0.81
N TYR A 177 6.39 -1.59 -0.98
CA TYR A 177 5.38 -1.20 -1.94
C TYR A 177 4.79 0.17 -1.58
N ASP A 178 4.36 0.35 -0.31
CA ASP A 178 3.83 1.62 0.19
C ASP A 178 4.83 2.77 0.04
N LEU A 179 6.12 2.53 0.32
CA LEU A 179 7.19 3.52 0.13
C LEU A 179 7.29 3.96 -1.34
N LEU A 180 7.47 3.00 -2.25
CA LEU A 180 7.71 3.30 -3.65
C LEU A 180 6.49 3.94 -4.33
N VAL A 181 5.28 3.49 -3.99
CA VAL A 181 4.03 4.12 -4.45
C VAL A 181 3.94 5.55 -3.92
N THR A 182 4.25 5.79 -2.64
CA THR A 182 4.18 7.13 -2.06
C THR A 182 5.21 8.07 -2.70
N LEU A 183 6.46 7.65 -2.85
CA LEU A 183 7.50 8.44 -3.53
C LEU A 183 7.10 8.81 -4.96
N GLY A 184 6.56 7.85 -5.73
CA GLY A 184 6.11 8.09 -7.09
C GLY A 184 4.90 9.01 -7.17
N ARG A 185 3.89 8.81 -6.32
CA ARG A 185 2.65 9.60 -6.32
C ARG A 185 2.85 11.02 -5.81
N LEU A 186 3.77 11.24 -4.88
CA LEU A 186 4.18 12.57 -4.46
C LEU A 186 5.05 13.29 -5.48
N GLY A 187 5.56 12.59 -6.49
CA GLY A 187 6.40 13.16 -7.55
C GLY A 187 7.87 13.35 -7.16
N LEU A 188 8.34 12.71 -6.08
CA LEU A 188 9.74 12.79 -5.67
C LEU A 188 10.67 12.05 -6.66
N TYR A 189 10.18 10.94 -7.19
CA TYR A 189 10.90 10.12 -8.19
C TYR A 189 9.94 9.59 -9.25
N GLU A 190 10.43 9.33 -10.44
CA GLU A 190 9.65 8.71 -11.53
C GLU A 190 9.44 7.22 -11.27
N LEU A 191 8.47 6.90 -10.42
CA LEU A 191 8.13 5.54 -10.02
C LEU A 191 6.67 5.25 -10.33
N ARG A 192 6.39 4.08 -10.91
CA ARG A 192 5.04 3.57 -11.13
C ARG A 192 5.07 2.04 -11.10
N ALA A 193 4.21 1.42 -10.31
CA ALA A 193 4.08 -0.01 -10.33
C ALA A 193 3.34 -0.49 -11.58
N ASP A 194 3.76 -1.61 -12.13
CA ASP A 194 3.10 -2.37 -13.20
C ASP A 194 2.67 -3.76 -12.75
N SER A 195 2.88 -4.08 -11.47
CA SER A 195 2.46 -5.33 -10.83
C SER A 195 2.31 -5.13 -9.31
N LEU A 196 1.74 -6.08 -8.60
CA LEU A 196 1.64 -6.09 -7.14
C LEU A 196 2.89 -6.66 -6.45
N HIS A 197 3.80 -7.24 -7.20
CA HIS A 197 4.99 -7.94 -6.68
C HIS A 197 4.66 -8.97 -5.60
N LEU A 198 3.66 -9.82 -5.83
CA LEU A 198 3.22 -10.85 -4.88
C LEU A 198 4.20 -12.02 -4.79
N ALA A 199 5.05 -12.21 -5.79
CA ALA A 199 5.98 -13.32 -5.85
C ALA A 199 7.10 -13.21 -4.79
N GLY A 200 7.37 -14.32 -4.09
CA GLY A 200 8.53 -14.45 -3.20
C GLY A 200 8.46 -13.69 -1.89
N ALA A 201 7.34 -13.08 -1.57
CA ALA A 201 7.18 -12.23 -0.37
C ALA A 201 6.89 -13.04 0.91
N ARG A 202 7.65 -14.08 1.18
CA ARG A 202 7.59 -14.77 2.47
C ARG A 202 8.48 -14.04 3.48
N GLY A 203 7.85 -13.29 4.38
CA GLY A 203 8.53 -12.75 5.55
C GLY A 203 8.65 -13.79 6.67
N PRO A 204 9.34 -13.46 7.78
CA PRO A 204 9.45 -14.33 8.96
C PRO A 204 8.07 -14.74 9.53
N SER A 205 7.05 -13.92 9.31
CA SER A 205 5.65 -14.13 9.74
C SER A 205 4.78 -14.84 8.71
N GLY A 206 5.31 -15.24 7.56
CA GLY A 206 4.56 -15.87 6.46
C GLY A 206 4.26 -14.92 5.31
N GLU A 207 3.21 -15.22 4.54
CA GLU A 207 2.76 -14.37 3.44
C GLU A 207 2.10 -13.09 3.98
N ASP A 208 2.29 -11.97 3.27
CA ASP A 208 1.66 -10.71 3.64
C ASP A 208 0.14 -10.70 3.35
N LEU A 209 -0.56 -9.72 3.95
CA LEU A 209 -2.00 -9.60 3.88
C LEU A 209 -2.53 -9.47 2.45
N THR A 210 -1.84 -8.72 1.58
CA THR A 210 -2.25 -8.54 0.18
C THR A 210 -2.18 -9.85 -0.58
N THR A 211 -1.08 -10.61 -0.40
CA THR A 211 -0.91 -11.92 -1.06
C THR A 211 -1.98 -12.92 -0.60
N LEU A 212 -2.25 -12.99 0.71
CA LEU A 212 -3.30 -13.86 1.25
C LEU A 212 -4.69 -13.47 0.73
N ALA A 213 -4.99 -12.17 0.69
CA ALA A 213 -6.25 -11.66 0.15
C ALA A 213 -6.39 -11.93 -1.35
N ALA A 214 -5.33 -11.74 -2.13
CA ALA A 214 -5.31 -12.04 -3.56
C ALA A 214 -5.57 -13.54 -3.80
N LYS A 215 -4.90 -14.44 -3.06
CA LYS A 215 -5.16 -15.89 -3.15
C LYS A 215 -6.62 -16.24 -2.85
N ARG A 216 -7.23 -15.57 -1.86
CA ARG A 216 -8.64 -15.74 -1.52
C ARG A 216 -9.55 -15.21 -2.63
N ALA A 217 -9.33 -13.98 -3.11
CA ALA A 217 -10.19 -13.33 -4.10
C ALA A 217 -10.15 -14.04 -5.46
N PHE A 218 -8.96 -14.47 -5.90
CA PHE A 218 -8.76 -15.11 -7.19
C PHE A 218 -8.86 -16.64 -7.14
N ALA A 219 -8.96 -17.26 -5.95
CA ALA A 219 -9.00 -18.71 -5.72
C ALA A 219 -7.80 -19.46 -6.35
N ILE A 220 -6.62 -18.84 -6.37
CA ILE A 220 -5.39 -19.34 -7.00
C ILE A 220 -4.23 -19.15 -6.05
N GLY A 221 -3.31 -20.13 -5.99
CA GLY A 221 -2.09 -20.07 -5.20
C GLY A 221 -0.83 -19.72 -5.98
N ASP A 222 -0.85 -19.89 -7.33
CA ASP A 222 0.29 -19.58 -8.19
C ASP A 222 0.49 -18.07 -8.33
N GLU A 223 1.67 -17.59 -7.97
CA GLU A 223 1.99 -16.17 -7.88
C GLU A 223 1.97 -15.46 -9.23
N LEU A 224 2.40 -16.12 -10.31
CA LEU A 224 2.36 -15.54 -11.66
C LEU A 224 0.93 -15.39 -12.17
N ILE A 225 0.07 -16.35 -11.84
CA ILE A 225 -1.35 -16.28 -12.20
C ILE A 225 -2.04 -15.22 -11.34
N LEU A 226 -1.70 -15.08 -10.06
CA LEU A 226 -2.20 -14.01 -9.20
C LEU A 226 -1.89 -12.63 -9.78
N GLU A 227 -0.65 -12.37 -10.20
CA GLU A 227 -0.27 -11.10 -10.83
C GLU A 227 -1.10 -10.80 -12.08
N ARG A 228 -1.25 -11.79 -12.97
CA ARG A 228 -2.08 -11.62 -14.17
C ARG A 228 -3.55 -11.35 -13.86
N ARG A 229 -4.10 -12.00 -12.83
CA ARG A 229 -5.49 -11.77 -12.39
C ARG A 229 -5.65 -10.38 -11.78
N ALA A 230 -4.68 -9.94 -10.98
CA ALA A 230 -4.70 -8.58 -10.41
C ALA A 230 -4.64 -7.51 -11.51
N LEU A 231 -3.78 -7.68 -12.51
CA LEU A 231 -3.72 -6.78 -13.66
C LEU A 231 -5.03 -6.77 -14.45
N ALA A 232 -5.61 -7.95 -14.72
CA ALA A 232 -6.89 -8.05 -15.42
C ALA A 232 -8.03 -7.36 -14.63
N LEU A 233 -8.03 -7.46 -13.29
CA LEU A 233 -8.99 -6.73 -12.47
C LEU A 233 -8.75 -5.23 -12.56
N ALA A 234 -7.50 -4.75 -12.40
CA ALA A 234 -7.16 -3.34 -12.50
C ALA A 234 -7.60 -2.71 -13.83
N ASP A 235 -7.34 -3.44 -14.93
CA ASP A 235 -7.76 -3.02 -16.28
C ASP A 235 -9.28 -2.98 -16.42
N ALA A 236 -9.99 -4.02 -15.95
CA ALA A 236 -11.45 -4.10 -16.05
C ALA A 236 -12.16 -2.97 -15.28
N VAL A 237 -11.61 -2.56 -14.13
CA VAL A 237 -12.18 -1.48 -13.31
C VAL A 237 -11.52 -0.13 -13.57
N ALA A 238 -10.57 -0.07 -14.51
CA ALA A 238 -9.84 1.12 -14.94
C ALA A 238 -9.23 1.91 -13.77
N VAL A 239 -8.51 1.21 -12.88
CA VAL A 239 -7.72 1.81 -11.79
C VAL A 239 -6.24 1.45 -11.94
N PRO A 240 -5.32 2.28 -11.43
CA PRO A 240 -3.91 1.88 -11.33
C PRO A 240 -3.75 0.61 -10.49
N VAL A 241 -2.86 -0.30 -10.90
CA VAL A 241 -2.61 -1.55 -10.16
C VAL A 241 -2.22 -1.30 -8.70
N GLU A 242 -1.56 -0.16 -8.43
CA GLU A 242 -1.19 0.26 -7.08
C GLU A 242 -2.40 0.37 -6.12
N ALA A 243 -3.59 0.68 -6.64
CA ALA A 243 -4.80 0.75 -5.82
C ALA A 243 -5.19 -0.62 -5.26
N LEU A 244 -4.93 -1.70 -6.01
CA LEU A 244 -5.31 -3.04 -5.59
C LEU A 244 -4.48 -3.56 -4.41
N ASP A 245 -3.26 -3.05 -4.19
CA ASP A 245 -2.46 -3.48 -3.04
C ASP A 245 -3.15 -3.18 -1.71
N LEU A 246 -3.53 -1.91 -1.52
CA LEU A 246 -4.22 -1.47 -0.31
C LEU A 246 -5.63 -2.05 -0.23
N ALA A 247 -6.36 -2.06 -1.35
CA ALA A 247 -7.73 -2.56 -1.41
C ALA A 247 -7.82 -4.04 -0.98
N LEU A 248 -6.98 -4.90 -1.55
CA LEU A 248 -6.94 -6.32 -1.20
C LEU A 248 -6.54 -6.53 0.27
N ALA A 249 -5.53 -5.79 0.77
CA ALA A 249 -5.12 -5.90 2.17
C ALA A 249 -6.25 -5.51 3.14
N ASN A 250 -6.93 -4.39 2.90
CA ASN A 250 -8.04 -3.91 3.69
C ASN A 250 -9.21 -4.90 3.68
N TRP A 251 -9.62 -5.30 2.47
CA TRP A 251 -10.69 -6.28 2.29
C TRP A 251 -10.37 -7.62 2.97
N GLY A 252 -9.14 -8.12 2.78
CA GLY A 252 -8.70 -9.38 3.38
C GLY A 252 -8.65 -9.36 4.88
N LYS A 253 -8.36 -8.20 5.50
CA LYS A 253 -8.33 -7.99 6.94
C LYS A 253 -9.72 -7.68 7.53
N GLY A 254 -10.70 -7.33 6.70
CA GLY A 254 -12.02 -6.87 7.15
C GLY A 254 -12.01 -5.51 7.86
N ARG A 255 -10.91 -4.75 7.73
CA ARG A 255 -10.72 -3.44 8.37
C ARG A 255 -9.89 -2.53 7.48
N ARG A 256 -10.38 -1.30 7.28
CA ARG A 256 -9.69 -0.28 6.49
C ARG A 256 -8.49 0.29 7.24
N ALA A 257 -7.32 0.21 6.63
CA ALA A 257 -6.14 1.00 7.00
C ALA A 257 -6.22 2.33 6.25
N SER A 258 -6.46 3.42 6.98
CA SER A 258 -6.68 4.75 6.38
C SER A 258 -5.40 5.39 5.86
N LEU A 259 -4.24 5.00 6.40
CA LEU A 259 -2.92 5.55 6.07
C LEU A 259 -2.86 7.09 6.16
N GLY A 260 -3.56 7.67 7.14
CA GLY A 260 -3.60 9.11 7.36
C GLY A 260 -4.58 9.88 6.47
N PHE A 261 -5.40 9.17 5.69
CA PHE A 261 -6.50 9.75 4.93
C PHE A 261 -7.81 9.65 5.72
N ARG A 262 -8.80 10.46 5.34
CA ARG A 262 -10.15 10.30 5.87
C ARG A 262 -10.73 8.97 5.40
N ALA A 263 -11.36 8.24 6.29
CA ALA A 263 -11.91 6.92 5.98
C ALA A 263 -13.10 6.95 4.99
N ASP A 264 -13.72 8.12 4.80
CA ASP A 264 -14.87 8.33 3.93
C ASP A 264 -14.53 8.81 2.52
N ILE A 265 -13.24 9.01 2.18
CA ILE A 265 -12.87 9.33 0.80
C ILE A 265 -13.19 8.16 -0.12
N SER A 266 -13.71 8.48 -1.30
CA SER A 266 -14.06 7.48 -2.32
C SER A 266 -13.94 8.07 -3.71
N ASP A 267 -13.36 7.32 -4.63
CA ASP A 267 -13.44 7.59 -6.06
C ASP A 267 -14.74 6.98 -6.61
N ARG A 268 -15.78 7.80 -6.75
CA ARG A 268 -17.09 7.36 -7.21
C ARG A 268 -17.04 6.68 -8.58
N HIS A 269 -16.22 7.18 -9.50
CA HIS A 269 -16.09 6.57 -10.82
C HIS A 269 -15.42 5.20 -10.75
N ALA A 270 -14.41 5.02 -9.89
CA ALA A 270 -13.83 3.70 -9.64
C ALA A 270 -14.85 2.75 -9.01
N LEU A 271 -15.67 3.22 -8.06
CA LEU A 271 -16.72 2.42 -7.43
C LEU A 271 -17.75 1.94 -8.45
N GLU A 272 -18.29 2.85 -9.25
CA GLU A 272 -19.30 2.55 -10.30
C GLU A 272 -18.73 1.55 -11.33
N ARG A 273 -17.50 1.79 -11.83
CA ARG A 273 -16.87 0.86 -12.77
C ARG A 273 -16.62 -0.52 -12.15
N THR A 274 -16.23 -0.55 -10.88
CA THR A 274 -15.98 -1.83 -10.19
C THR A 274 -17.27 -2.60 -10.01
N ARG A 275 -18.35 -1.95 -9.59
CA ARG A 275 -19.69 -2.55 -9.49
C ARG A 275 -20.16 -3.10 -10.83
N ALA A 276 -20.01 -2.32 -11.89
CA ALA A 276 -20.37 -2.75 -13.24
C ALA A 276 -19.54 -3.95 -13.71
N ALA A 277 -18.22 -3.93 -13.53
CA ALA A 277 -17.33 -5.03 -13.91
C ALA A 277 -17.56 -6.30 -13.09
N LEU A 278 -18.06 -6.20 -11.88
CA LEU A 278 -18.42 -7.31 -11.01
C LEU A 278 -19.91 -7.71 -11.12
N GLU A 279 -20.67 -7.07 -11.98
CA GLU A 279 -22.12 -7.30 -12.16
C GLU A 279 -22.92 -7.16 -10.85
N LEU A 280 -22.54 -6.19 -10.01
CA LEU A 280 -23.19 -5.86 -8.73
C LEU A 280 -24.38 -4.89 -8.91
N LEU A 281 -24.59 -4.37 -10.12
CA LEU A 281 -25.66 -3.41 -10.46
C LEU A 281 -26.88 -4.14 -11.08
N ALA A 282 -27.38 -5.20 -10.47
CA ALA A 282 -28.64 -5.79 -10.91
C ALA A 282 -29.62 -5.85 -9.74
N ASP A 283 -30.81 -5.25 -9.97
CA ASP A 283 -32.10 -5.41 -9.30
C ASP A 283 -32.70 -4.21 -8.56
N GLU A 284 -32.51 -2.97 -9.06
CA GLU A 284 -33.46 -1.91 -8.68
C GLU A 284 -34.69 -1.77 -9.63
N GLU A 285 -34.72 -2.45 -10.79
CA GLU A 285 -35.83 -2.31 -11.77
C GLU A 285 -36.86 -3.44 -11.75
N SER A 286 -36.76 -4.47 -10.90
CA SER A 286 -37.75 -5.55 -10.94
C SER A 286 -38.88 -5.47 -9.92
N SER A 287 -38.94 -4.43 -9.05
CA SER A 287 -40.00 -4.31 -8.04
C SER A 287 -41.15 -3.38 -8.43
N ASP A 288 -41.10 -2.68 -9.58
CA ASP A 288 -42.12 -1.69 -9.95
C ASP A 288 -43.08 -2.16 -11.07
N SER A 289 -43.05 -3.44 -11.46
CA SER A 289 -43.93 -3.99 -12.51
C SER A 289 -44.95 -5.00 -12.00
N ALA A 290 -45.38 -4.94 -10.72
CA ALA A 290 -46.45 -5.74 -10.17
C ALA A 290 -47.36 -4.88 -9.26
N ALA A 291 -48.08 -3.92 -9.86
CA ALA A 291 -49.24 -3.28 -9.27
C ALA A 291 -50.34 -3.11 -10.32
#